data_2070c820c672d1f641f8c282d0945bde
#
_entry.id   2070c820c672d1f641f8c282d0945bde
#
_cell.length_a   1.000
_cell.length_b   1.000
_cell.length_c   1.000
_cell.angle_alpha   90.00
_cell.angle_beta   90.00
_cell.angle_gamma   90.00
#
_symmetry.space_group_name_H-M   'P 1'
#
loop_
_entity.id
_entity.type
_entity.pdbx_description
1 polymer ?
#
loop_
_entity_poly.entity_id
_entity_poly.type
_entity_poly.pdbx_seq_one_letter_code
_entity_poly.pdbx_strand_id
1 'polypeptide(L)'
;MLSNITIAVLMGGPGSERQVSLASGKAVLNALLSLGLDAVPVDVTGTDIDLPAGTGLCFNLIHGTFGEDGQLQEILDAKGIPYTGARAASTRRAFDKILAKQAFLTAEVPTPKAEVIDCTHGPALPSFPAPFVVKPPREGSSVGIEIVKNQAKAEAAIAKASQHSKDLLIEEFISGPELTVPVIDGIAYPVVHIIPPEGIYDMATKYPWLSGKTTGSQYICPADLDLETTMAVQAAAVAAHKALGIEVYSRVDVMLGPDNRPYVLEANTIPGMTETSLLPKSAAAAGLPFPELCRLIAEISLKS
;
A
#
# COMPACT_ATOMS: atom_id res chain seq x y z
N MET A 1 22.08 -15.25 9.39
CA MET A 1 21.87 -15.04 7.96
C MET A 1 22.18 -13.57 7.59
N LEU A 2 21.51 -12.59 8.17
CA LEU A 2 21.73 -11.16 7.86
C LEU A 2 23.11 -10.60 8.23
N SER A 3 23.79 -11.16 9.23
CA SER A 3 25.12 -10.71 9.69
C SER A 3 26.26 -10.89 8.70
N ASN A 4 26.06 -11.63 7.62
CA ASN A 4 27.11 -12.00 6.66
C ASN A 4 26.87 -11.44 5.25
N ILE A 5 25.93 -10.50 5.12
CA ILE A 5 25.58 -9.88 3.84
C ILE A 5 25.45 -8.37 4.02
N THR A 6 25.72 -7.62 2.96
CA THR A 6 25.37 -6.19 2.89
C THR A 6 23.91 -6.04 2.47
N ILE A 7 23.15 -5.23 3.20
CA ILE A 7 21.75 -4.88 2.87
C ILE A 7 21.76 -3.54 2.14
N ALA A 8 21.42 -3.55 0.86
CA ALA A 8 21.23 -2.32 0.10
C ALA A 8 19.83 -1.75 0.35
N VAL A 9 19.75 -0.60 1.02
CA VAL A 9 18.47 0.06 1.31
C VAL A 9 18.12 0.97 0.13
N LEU A 10 17.24 0.47 -0.74
CA LEU A 10 16.82 1.17 -1.95
C LEU A 10 15.79 2.24 -1.59
N MET A 11 16.10 3.49 -1.91
CA MET A 11 15.26 4.65 -1.61
C MET A 11 15.26 5.65 -2.75
N GLY A 12 14.36 6.62 -2.73
CA GLY A 12 14.22 7.62 -3.79
C GLY A 12 13.21 7.18 -4.83
N GLY A 13 13.67 6.74 -5.98
CA GLY A 13 12.82 6.37 -7.12
C GLY A 13 12.51 7.55 -8.04
N PRO A 14 12.09 7.28 -9.30
CA PRO A 14 11.74 8.30 -10.29
C PRO A 14 10.34 8.89 -10.09
N GLY A 15 9.49 8.29 -9.25
CA GLY A 15 8.10 8.67 -9.07
C GLY A 15 7.87 9.91 -8.20
N SER A 16 6.61 10.34 -8.12
CA SER A 16 6.15 11.49 -7.33
C SER A 16 6.31 11.30 -5.81
N GLU A 17 6.43 10.05 -5.34
CA GLU A 17 6.57 9.70 -3.92
C GLU A 17 8.03 9.64 -3.44
N ARG A 18 8.97 10.13 -4.26
CA ARG A 18 10.42 10.11 -3.98
C ARG A 18 10.77 10.60 -2.57
N GLN A 19 10.17 11.69 -2.10
CA GLN A 19 10.49 12.25 -0.77
C GLN A 19 10.03 11.33 0.37
N VAL A 20 8.91 10.65 0.22
CA VAL A 20 8.40 9.66 1.16
C VAL A 20 9.34 8.45 1.21
N SER A 21 9.79 8.01 0.04
CA SER A 21 10.75 6.92 -0.10
C SER A 21 12.09 7.23 0.57
N LEU A 22 12.63 8.42 0.37
CA LEU A 22 13.87 8.87 1.04
C LEU A 22 13.71 8.91 2.57
N ALA A 23 12.57 9.38 3.08
CA ALA A 23 12.29 9.39 4.52
C ALA A 23 12.19 7.97 5.10
N SER A 24 11.44 7.07 4.44
CA SER A 24 11.32 5.65 4.81
C SER A 24 12.69 4.96 4.76
N GLY A 25 13.45 5.20 3.69
CA GLY A 25 14.78 4.63 3.51
C GLY A 25 15.76 5.02 4.59
N LYS A 26 15.79 6.30 4.96
CA LYS A 26 16.63 6.79 6.06
C LYS A 26 16.24 6.17 7.41
N ALA A 27 14.95 6.02 7.68
CA ALA A 27 14.47 5.41 8.91
C ALA A 27 14.87 3.93 9.00
N VAL A 28 14.64 3.15 7.93
CA VAL A 28 15.01 1.73 7.86
C VAL A 28 16.53 1.54 7.93
N LEU A 29 17.31 2.36 7.22
CA LEU A 29 18.77 2.33 7.28
C LEU A 29 19.26 2.48 8.72
N ASN A 30 18.79 3.52 9.42
CA ASN A 30 19.15 3.76 10.81
C ASN A 30 18.74 2.60 11.73
N ALA A 31 17.56 2.02 11.50
CA ALA A 31 17.08 0.88 12.27
C ALA A 31 17.97 -0.36 12.08
N LEU A 32 18.34 -0.71 10.85
CA LEU A 32 19.23 -1.83 10.57
C LEU A 32 20.64 -1.61 11.16
N LEU A 33 21.19 -0.42 11.00
CA LEU A 33 22.49 -0.05 11.59
C LEU A 33 22.48 -0.13 13.12
N SER A 34 21.36 0.26 13.78
CA SER A 34 21.24 0.16 15.25
C SER A 34 21.28 -1.28 15.77
N LEU A 35 20.97 -2.23 14.93
CA LEU A 35 21.07 -3.68 15.21
C LEU A 35 22.46 -4.25 14.88
N GLY A 36 23.41 -3.43 14.45
CA GLY A 36 24.76 -3.87 14.04
C GLY A 36 24.78 -4.60 12.71
N LEU A 37 23.74 -4.48 11.87
CA LEU A 37 23.71 -5.05 10.54
C LEU A 37 24.47 -4.17 9.55
N ASP A 38 25.08 -4.79 8.56
CA ASP A 38 25.75 -4.08 7.47
C ASP A 38 24.69 -3.60 6.46
N ALA A 39 24.36 -2.31 6.52
CA ALA A 39 23.35 -1.70 5.67
C ALA A 39 23.88 -0.41 5.03
N VAL A 40 23.62 -0.23 3.73
CA VAL A 40 24.08 0.92 2.95
C VAL A 40 22.92 1.55 2.18
N PRO A 41 22.87 2.89 2.09
CA PRO A 41 21.83 3.57 1.31
C PRO A 41 22.13 3.48 -0.19
N VAL A 42 21.10 3.26 -1.00
CA VAL A 42 21.17 3.32 -2.46
C VAL A 42 20.08 4.25 -2.95
N ASP A 43 20.44 5.41 -3.45
CA ASP A 43 19.49 6.36 -4.07
C ASP A 43 19.22 5.94 -5.52
N VAL A 44 18.03 5.41 -5.75
CA VAL A 44 17.58 4.96 -7.06
C VAL A 44 16.96 6.13 -7.81
N THR A 45 17.49 6.43 -8.99
CA THR A 45 16.98 7.53 -9.83
C THR A 45 16.39 7.07 -11.17
N GLY A 46 16.54 5.78 -11.49
CA GLY A 46 16.06 5.18 -12.73
C GLY A 46 16.27 3.66 -12.75
N THR A 47 16.26 3.09 -13.94
CA THR A 47 16.33 1.64 -14.14
C THR A 47 17.76 1.05 -14.01
N ASP A 48 18.76 1.91 -14.14
CA ASP A 48 20.16 1.50 -13.90
C ASP A 48 20.47 1.63 -12.41
N ILE A 49 20.55 0.48 -11.74
CA ILE A 49 20.76 0.39 -10.30
C ILE A 49 22.13 -0.19 -10.04
N ASP A 50 23.04 0.65 -9.58
CA ASP A 50 24.36 0.25 -9.12
C ASP A 50 24.27 -0.21 -7.66
N LEU A 51 24.50 -1.51 -7.45
CA LEU A 51 24.45 -2.13 -6.13
C LEU A 51 25.85 -2.30 -5.57
N PRO A 52 26.09 -1.99 -4.29
CA PRO A 52 27.35 -2.23 -3.63
C PRO A 52 27.83 -3.69 -3.76
N ALA A 53 29.12 -3.88 -3.86
CA ALA A 53 29.71 -5.22 -3.87
C ALA A 53 29.35 -5.96 -2.56
N GLY A 54 28.97 -7.25 -2.69
CA GLY A 54 28.54 -8.05 -1.54
C GLY A 54 27.08 -7.86 -1.11
N THR A 55 26.28 -7.10 -1.88
CA THR A 55 24.84 -7.00 -1.63
C THR A 55 24.19 -8.39 -1.68
N GLY A 56 23.66 -8.83 -0.55
CA GLY A 56 22.94 -10.09 -0.40
C GLY A 56 21.42 -9.92 -0.24
N LEU A 57 20.96 -8.67 -0.03
CA LEU A 57 19.53 -8.33 0.05
C LEU A 57 19.32 -6.86 -0.33
N CYS A 58 18.31 -6.57 -1.13
CA CYS A 58 17.81 -5.23 -1.35
C CYS A 58 16.59 -4.98 -0.48
N PHE A 59 16.65 -3.98 0.41
CA PHE A 59 15.47 -3.53 1.15
C PHE A 59 14.75 -2.46 0.32
N ASN A 60 13.65 -2.85 -0.34
CA ASN A 60 12.92 -1.94 -1.24
C ASN A 60 11.99 -1.01 -0.47
N LEU A 61 12.17 0.30 -0.65
CA LEU A 61 11.34 1.37 -0.06
C LEU A 61 10.91 2.39 -1.11
N ILE A 62 10.93 2.01 -2.39
CA ILE A 62 10.51 2.87 -3.48
C ILE A 62 8.99 2.75 -3.63
N HIS A 63 8.30 3.82 -3.28
CA HIS A 63 6.83 3.89 -3.32
C HIS A 63 6.32 4.24 -4.72
N GLY A 64 5.09 3.80 -5.03
CA GLY A 64 4.38 4.10 -6.26
C GLY A 64 4.98 3.44 -7.49
N THR A 65 4.83 4.11 -8.64
CA THR A 65 5.36 3.63 -9.92
C THR A 65 6.85 3.34 -9.85
N PHE A 66 7.29 2.28 -10.49
CA PHE A 66 8.61 1.67 -10.48
C PHE A 66 8.87 0.75 -9.28
N GLY A 67 8.53 1.15 -8.06
CA GLY A 67 8.75 0.33 -6.85
C GLY A 67 7.63 -0.66 -6.55
N GLU A 68 6.39 -0.30 -6.91
CA GLU A 68 5.19 -1.08 -6.61
C GLU A 68 4.46 -1.64 -7.84
N ASP A 69 5.00 -1.46 -9.05
CA ASP A 69 4.41 -1.93 -10.30
C ASP A 69 5.12 -3.15 -10.91
N GLY A 70 6.11 -3.69 -10.21
CA GLY A 70 6.88 -4.86 -10.61
C GLY A 70 8.15 -4.59 -11.41
N GLN A 71 8.39 -3.37 -11.88
CA GLN A 71 9.57 -3.03 -12.69
C GLN A 71 10.89 -3.23 -11.90
N LEU A 72 10.95 -2.68 -10.68
CA LEU A 72 12.14 -2.83 -9.82
C LEU A 72 12.39 -4.30 -9.49
N GLN A 73 11.34 -5.04 -9.17
CA GLN A 73 11.43 -6.46 -8.84
C GLN A 73 12.00 -7.26 -10.01
N GLU A 74 11.56 -7.02 -11.24
CA GLU A 74 12.11 -7.69 -12.45
C GLU A 74 13.58 -7.38 -12.66
N ILE A 75 14.03 -6.14 -12.39
CA ILE A 75 15.45 -5.75 -12.47
C ILE A 75 16.28 -6.53 -11.43
N LEU A 76 15.78 -6.66 -10.20
CA LEU A 76 16.47 -7.36 -9.13
C LEU A 76 16.48 -8.88 -9.37
N ASP A 77 15.37 -9.44 -9.88
CA ASP A 77 15.27 -10.84 -10.30
C ASP A 77 16.30 -11.16 -11.40
N ALA A 78 16.43 -10.28 -12.41
CA ALA A 78 17.43 -10.44 -13.48
C ALA A 78 18.89 -10.37 -12.97
N LYS A 79 19.13 -9.63 -11.86
CA LYS A 79 20.43 -9.57 -11.20
C LYS A 79 20.66 -10.75 -10.23
N GLY A 80 19.64 -11.56 -9.95
CA GLY A 80 19.69 -12.66 -8.97
C GLY A 80 19.86 -12.19 -7.53
N ILE A 81 19.42 -10.97 -7.20
CA ILE A 81 19.53 -10.37 -5.86
C ILE A 81 18.19 -10.48 -5.14
N PRO A 82 18.13 -11.12 -3.96
CA PRO A 82 16.94 -11.12 -3.12
C PRO A 82 16.50 -9.70 -2.71
N TYR A 83 15.21 -9.49 -2.54
CA TYR A 83 14.66 -8.20 -2.12
C TYR A 83 13.48 -8.37 -1.16
N THR A 84 13.21 -7.33 -0.37
CA THR A 84 12.09 -7.33 0.57
C THR A 84 10.76 -7.09 -0.15
N GLY A 85 9.70 -7.71 0.38
CA GLY A 85 8.32 -7.51 -0.08
C GLY A 85 7.88 -8.53 -1.12
N ALA A 86 6.85 -8.16 -1.87
CA ALA A 86 6.21 -9.04 -2.83
C ALA A 86 7.03 -9.20 -4.12
N ARG A 87 6.93 -10.35 -4.77
CA ARG A 87 7.56 -10.63 -6.06
C ARG A 87 6.90 -9.82 -7.18
N ALA A 88 7.56 -9.71 -8.33
CA ALA A 88 7.12 -8.86 -9.44
C ALA A 88 5.65 -9.10 -9.85
N ALA A 89 5.21 -10.37 -9.94
CA ALA A 89 3.85 -10.70 -10.32
C ALA A 89 2.80 -10.28 -9.28
N SER A 90 3.08 -10.52 -8.00
CA SER A 90 2.20 -10.17 -6.87
C SER A 90 2.12 -8.66 -6.68
N THR A 91 3.27 -7.97 -6.79
CA THR A 91 3.36 -6.50 -6.73
C THR A 91 2.53 -5.87 -7.84
N ARG A 92 2.70 -6.31 -9.10
CA ARG A 92 1.94 -5.81 -10.25
C ARG A 92 0.43 -6.03 -10.07
N ARG A 93 0.03 -7.21 -9.58
CA ARG A 93 -1.37 -7.54 -9.32
C ARG A 93 -1.97 -6.66 -8.23
N ALA A 94 -1.21 -6.36 -7.17
CA ALA A 94 -1.66 -5.50 -6.08
C ALA A 94 -1.77 -4.04 -6.50
N PHE A 95 -0.85 -3.54 -7.32
CA PHE A 95 -0.81 -2.15 -7.76
C PHE A 95 -1.96 -1.81 -8.71
N ASP A 96 -2.30 -2.71 -9.64
CA ASP A 96 -3.42 -2.53 -10.57
C ASP A 96 -4.75 -2.87 -9.87
N LYS A 97 -5.53 -1.84 -9.54
CA LYS A 97 -6.81 -1.98 -8.81
C LYS A 97 -7.83 -2.86 -9.53
N ILE A 98 -7.77 -2.95 -10.87
CA ILE A 98 -8.64 -3.83 -11.64
C ILE A 98 -8.20 -5.29 -11.44
N LEU A 99 -6.91 -5.58 -11.52
CA LEU A 99 -6.39 -6.93 -11.28
C LEU A 99 -6.57 -7.36 -9.82
N ALA A 100 -6.34 -6.43 -8.87
CA ALA A 100 -6.60 -6.67 -7.46
C ALA A 100 -8.07 -7.00 -7.20
N LYS A 101 -9.00 -6.22 -7.77
CA LYS A 101 -10.44 -6.48 -7.67
C LYS A 101 -10.83 -7.84 -8.22
N GLN A 102 -10.30 -8.25 -9.38
CA GLN A 102 -10.54 -9.57 -9.95
C GLN A 102 -10.05 -10.70 -9.03
N ALA A 103 -8.85 -10.52 -8.44
CA ALA A 103 -8.30 -11.48 -7.48
C ALA A 103 -9.18 -11.58 -6.21
N PHE A 104 -9.63 -10.46 -5.66
CA PHE A 104 -10.54 -10.43 -4.51
C PHE A 104 -11.85 -11.15 -4.80
N LEU A 105 -12.49 -10.86 -5.94
CA LEU A 105 -13.74 -11.50 -6.32
C LEU A 105 -13.57 -13.00 -6.52
N THR A 106 -12.48 -13.45 -7.16
CA THR A 106 -12.19 -14.86 -7.39
C THR A 106 -11.96 -15.63 -6.08
N ALA A 107 -11.34 -14.97 -5.09
CA ALA A 107 -11.07 -15.55 -3.78
C ALA A 107 -12.17 -15.27 -2.74
N GLU A 108 -13.32 -14.73 -3.16
CA GLU A 108 -14.47 -14.40 -2.31
C GLU A 108 -14.11 -13.44 -1.16
N VAL A 109 -13.08 -12.60 -1.36
CA VAL A 109 -12.72 -11.55 -0.40
C VAL A 109 -13.79 -10.45 -0.42
N PRO A 110 -14.34 -10.05 0.73
CA PRO A 110 -15.31 -8.97 0.78
C PRO A 110 -14.69 -7.67 0.25
N THR A 111 -15.28 -7.11 -0.80
CA THR A 111 -14.82 -5.88 -1.46
C THR A 111 -16.03 -5.13 -2.02
N PRO A 112 -15.98 -3.79 -2.19
CA PRO A 112 -17.10 -3.06 -2.76
C PRO A 112 -17.49 -3.60 -4.14
N LYS A 113 -18.79 -3.61 -4.46
CA LYS A 113 -19.26 -3.88 -5.83
C LYS A 113 -18.56 -2.91 -6.79
N ALA A 114 -18.12 -3.43 -7.93
CA ALA A 114 -17.34 -2.63 -8.86
C ALA A 114 -17.69 -2.91 -10.31
N GLU A 115 -17.39 -1.92 -11.16
CA GLU A 115 -17.49 -1.98 -12.61
C GLU A 115 -16.28 -1.29 -13.23
N VAL A 116 -15.76 -1.82 -14.32
CA VAL A 116 -14.72 -1.16 -15.12
C VAL A 116 -15.38 -0.47 -16.29
N ILE A 117 -15.11 0.82 -16.46
CA ILE A 117 -15.62 1.60 -17.60
C ILE A 117 -14.47 2.05 -18.49
N ASP A 118 -14.73 2.03 -19.83
CA ASP A 118 -13.82 2.54 -20.83
C ASP A 118 -14.22 3.96 -21.22
N CYS A 119 -13.31 4.92 -20.96
CA CYS A 119 -13.46 6.34 -21.29
C CYS A 119 -12.68 6.75 -22.55
N THR A 120 -12.29 5.82 -23.42
CA THR A 120 -11.55 6.12 -24.66
C THR A 120 -12.30 7.08 -25.57
N HIS A 121 -13.63 6.96 -25.63
CA HIS A 121 -14.51 7.78 -26.47
C HIS A 121 -15.30 8.84 -25.70
N GLY A 122 -14.92 9.13 -24.46
CA GLY A 122 -15.56 10.08 -23.56
C GLY A 122 -16.01 9.44 -22.26
N PRO A 123 -16.56 10.22 -21.31
CA PRO A 123 -17.04 9.71 -20.04
C PRO A 123 -18.19 8.73 -20.25
N ALA A 124 -18.05 7.50 -19.69
CA ALA A 124 -19.12 6.52 -19.63
C ALA A 124 -19.64 6.41 -18.19
N LEU A 125 -20.97 6.34 -18.01
CA LEU A 125 -21.57 6.19 -16.67
C LEU A 125 -21.61 4.68 -16.30
N PRO A 126 -21.44 4.38 -15.00
CA PRO A 126 -21.59 3.01 -14.50
C PRO A 126 -23.08 2.57 -14.55
N SER A 127 -23.30 1.25 -14.49
CA SER A 127 -24.64 0.65 -14.47
C SER A 127 -25.41 0.89 -13.17
N PHE A 128 -24.74 1.32 -12.10
CA PHE A 128 -25.35 1.62 -10.80
C PHE A 128 -25.28 3.11 -10.45
N PRO A 129 -26.27 3.61 -9.67
CA PRO A 129 -26.34 5.04 -9.35
C PRO A 129 -25.31 5.45 -8.27
N ALA A 130 -25.13 6.77 -8.12
CA ALA A 130 -24.42 7.34 -6.97
C ALA A 130 -25.13 6.98 -5.64
N PRO A 131 -24.37 6.84 -4.51
CA PRO A 131 -22.97 7.24 -4.38
C PRO A 131 -21.98 6.15 -4.83
N PHE A 132 -20.89 6.58 -5.51
CA PHE A 132 -19.80 5.71 -5.93
C PHE A 132 -18.45 6.43 -5.92
N VAL A 133 -17.36 5.65 -6.02
CA VAL A 133 -15.98 6.15 -6.09
C VAL A 133 -15.40 5.82 -7.45
N VAL A 134 -14.81 6.81 -8.11
CA VAL A 134 -14.10 6.66 -9.39
C VAL A 134 -12.62 6.58 -9.10
N LYS A 135 -11.93 5.55 -9.60
CA LYS A 135 -10.51 5.31 -9.33
C LYS A 135 -9.73 5.03 -10.62
N PRO A 136 -8.71 5.82 -10.95
CA PRO A 136 -7.71 5.39 -11.91
C PRO A 136 -7.01 4.12 -11.40
N PRO A 137 -6.89 3.05 -12.20
CA PRO A 137 -6.49 1.75 -11.66
C PRO A 137 -5.02 1.63 -11.26
N ARG A 138 -4.12 2.46 -11.85
CA ARG A 138 -2.66 2.35 -11.70
C ARG A 138 -2.03 3.60 -11.10
N GLU A 139 -2.77 4.27 -10.22
CA GLU A 139 -2.30 5.45 -9.48
C GLU A 139 -2.21 5.14 -7.98
N GLY A 140 -1.16 5.67 -7.34
CA GLY A 140 -0.95 5.61 -5.89
C GLY A 140 -1.53 6.83 -5.16
N SER A 141 -1.48 6.80 -3.83
CA SER A 141 -1.72 7.96 -2.94
C SER A 141 -3.00 8.76 -3.22
N SER A 142 -4.07 8.08 -3.63
CA SER A 142 -5.39 8.68 -3.93
C SER A 142 -5.40 9.68 -5.10
N VAL A 143 -4.39 9.65 -5.97
CA VAL A 143 -4.33 10.51 -7.16
C VAL A 143 -5.49 10.18 -8.10
N GLY A 144 -6.23 11.21 -8.53
CA GLY A 144 -7.34 11.09 -9.48
C GLY A 144 -8.59 10.39 -8.94
N ILE A 145 -8.66 10.08 -7.63
CA ILE A 145 -9.86 9.50 -7.01
C ILE A 145 -10.93 10.60 -6.87
N GLU A 146 -12.15 10.28 -7.30
CA GLU A 146 -13.32 11.15 -7.19
C GLU A 146 -14.46 10.44 -6.45
N ILE A 147 -15.00 11.07 -5.41
CA ILE A 147 -16.18 10.57 -4.69
C ILE A 147 -17.42 11.25 -5.24
N VAL A 148 -18.29 10.49 -5.88
CA VAL A 148 -19.52 10.95 -6.49
C VAL A 148 -20.69 10.67 -5.56
N LYS A 149 -21.11 11.67 -4.80
CA LYS A 149 -22.28 11.57 -3.91
C LYS A 149 -23.60 11.96 -4.61
N ASN A 150 -23.53 12.66 -5.76
CA ASN A 150 -24.69 13.13 -6.51
C ASN A 150 -24.51 12.76 -7.98
N GLN A 151 -25.49 12.05 -8.53
CA GLN A 151 -25.51 11.59 -9.92
C GLN A 151 -25.28 12.72 -10.94
N ALA A 152 -25.77 13.93 -10.68
CA ALA A 152 -25.56 15.06 -11.58
C ALA A 152 -24.08 15.49 -11.74
N LYS A 153 -23.19 15.04 -10.84
CA LYS A 153 -21.74 15.30 -10.90
C LYS A 153 -20.95 14.12 -11.47
N ALA A 154 -21.60 13.02 -11.81
CA ALA A 154 -20.94 11.79 -12.23
C ALA A 154 -20.08 11.96 -13.48
N GLU A 155 -20.63 12.54 -14.55
CA GLU A 155 -19.94 12.74 -15.82
C GLU A 155 -18.69 13.64 -15.66
N ALA A 156 -18.79 14.71 -14.90
CA ALA A 156 -17.67 15.62 -14.65
C ALA A 156 -16.56 14.95 -13.83
N ALA A 157 -16.92 14.14 -12.82
CA ALA A 157 -15.96 13.39 -12.01
C ALA A 157 -15.23 12.33 -12.84
N ILE A 158 -15.97 11.59 -13.65
CA ILE A 158 -15.40 10.57 -14.56
C ILE A 158 -14.48 11.23 -15.59
N ALA A 159 -14.91 12.36 -16.20
CA ALA A 159 -14.09 13.12 -17.14
C ALA A 159 -12.78 13.60 -16.51
N LYS A 160 -12.79 13.99 -15.23
CA LYS A 160 -11.59 14.39 -14.50
C LYS A 160 -10.67 13.19 -14.24
N ALA A 161 -11.20 12.08 -13.73
CA ALA A 161 -10.43 10.87 -13.48
C ALA A 161 -9.85 10.26 -14.78
N SER A 162 -10.56 10.37 -15.91
CA SER A 162 -10.13 9.88 -17.23
C SER A 162 -8.93 10.60 -17.82
N GLN A 163 -8.49 11.70 -17.21
CA GLN A 163 -7.21 12.35 -17.52
C GLN A 163 -6.01 11.52 -17.06
N HIS A 164 -6.19 10.67 -16.04
CA HIS A 164 -5.15 9.80 -15.51
C HIS A 164 -5.13 8.41 -16.17
N SER A 165 -6.29 7.87 -16.55
CA SER A 165 -6.41 6.58 -17.24
C SER A 165 -7.67 6.51 -18.08
N LYS A 166 -7.64 5.78 -19.20
CA LYS A 166 -8.83 5.57 -20.04
C LYS A 166 -9.73 4.46 -19.53
N ASP A 167 -9.18 3.50 -18.84
CA ASP A 167 -9.92 2.52 -18.05
C ASP A 167 -10.04 3.04 -16.61
N LEU A 168 -11.25 3.03 -16.05
CA LEU A 168 -11.52 3.48 -14.69
C LEU A 168 -12.25 2.39 -13.92
N LEU A 169 -11.86 2.18 -12.67
CA LEU A 169 -12.59 1.34 -11.73
C LEU A 169 -13.61 2.20 -11.01
N ILE A 170 -14.89 1.83 -11.11
CA ILE A 170 -15.97 2.47 -10.35
C ILE A 170 -16.37 1.50 -9.25
N GLU A 171 -16.37 1.97 -8.01
CA GLU A 171 -16.75 1.17 -6.85
C GLU A 171 -17.94 1.79 -6.11
N GLU A 172 -18.81 0.93 -5.58
CA GLU A 172 -19.83 1.36 -4.63
C GLU A 172 -19.18 2.11 -3.45
N PHE A 173 -19.75 3.23 -3.06
CA PHE A 173 -19.28 4.01 -1.92
C PHE A 173 -19.70 3.32 -0.60
N ILE A 174 -18.72 2.84 0.16
CA ILE A 174 -18.97 2.29 1.49
C ILE A 174 -18.83 3.40 2.52
N SER A 175 -19.90 3.64 3.28
CA SER A 175 -19.92 4.62 4.37
C SER A 175 -19.49 3.94 5.67
N GLY A 176 -18.50 4.51 6.36
CA GLY A 176 -18.06 4.02 7.66
C GLY A 176 -16.59 4.33 7.94
N PRO A 177 -16.02 3.77 9.01
CA PRO A 177 -14.63 3.94 9.38
C PRO A 177 -13.67 3.39 8.32
N GLU A 178 -12.60 4.15 8.04
CA GLU A 178 -11.46 3.67 7.26
C GLU A 178 -10.45 2.99 8.18
N LEU A 179 -10.15 1.75 7.90
CA LEU A 179 -9.27 0.89 8.67
C LEU A 179 -8.11 0.43 7.81
N THR A 180 -7.00 0.10 8.45
CA THR A 180 -5.90 -0.57 7.76
C THR A 180 -5.30 -1.66 8.64
N VAL A 181 -4.90 -2.75 7.99
CA VAL A 181 -4.35 -3.93 8.67
C VAL A 181 -3.03 -4.32 8.01
N PRO A 182 -1.90 -4.20 8.69
CA PRO A 182 -0.67 -4.83 8.25
C PRO A 182 -0.79 -6.36 8.34
N VAL A 183 -0.30 -7.02 7.30
CA VAL A 183 -0.14 -8.48 7.26
C VAL A 183 1.33 -8.78 7.01
N ILE A 184 1.97 -9.56 7.89
CA ILE A 184 3.39 -9.94 7.79
C ILE A 184 3.45 -11.45 7.93
N ASP A 185 4.09 -12.12 6.98
CA ASP A 185 4.18 -13.60 6.93
C ASP A 185 2.79 -14.28 7.05
N GLY A 186 1.78 -13.68 6.41
CA GLY A 186 0.41 -14.17 6.45
C GLY A 186 -0.34 -13.95 7.78
N ILE A 187 0.27 -13.25 8.75
CA ILE A 187 -0.32 -12.95 10.06
C ILE A 187 -0.78 -11.50 10.09
N ALA A 188 -2.05 -11.27 10.46
CA ALA A 188 -2.59 -9.93 10.64
C ALA A 188 -2.10 -9.30 11.96
N TYR A 189 -1.66 -8.06 11.87
CA TYR A 189 -1.28 -7.22 13.00
C TYR A 189 -2.49 -6.41 13.51
N PRO A 190 -2.37 -5.67 14.63
CA PRO A 190 -3.45 -4.83 15.15
C PRO A 190 -4.03 -3.88 14.11
N VAL A 191 -5.36 -3.80 14.07
CA VAL A 191 -6.09 -2.90 13.18
C VAL A 191 -5.80 -1.45 13.54
N VAL A 192 -5.58 -0.60 12.55
CA VAL A 192 -5.44 0.86 12.73
C VAL A 192 -6.68 1.55 12.17
N HIS A 193 -7.34 2.38 12.97
CA HIS A 193 -8.40 3.27 12.50
C HIS A 193 -7.78 4.59 12.02
N ILE A 194 -8.11 4.98 10.80
CA ILE A 194 -7.64 6.20 10.14
C ILE A 194 -8.76 7.23 10.22
N ILE A 195 -8.49 8.40 10.81
CA ILE A 195 -9.46 9.48 10.96
C ILE A 195 -8.89 10.71 10.23
N PRO A 196 -9.22 10.88 8.93
CA PRO A 196 -8.78 12.03 8.17
C PRO A 196 -9.53 13.30 8.60
N PRO A 197 -8.89 14.48 8.63
CA PRO A 197 -9.50 15.74 9.12
C PRO A 197 -10.68 16.20 8.28
N GLU A 198 -10.70 15.89 6.99
CA GLU A 198 -11.76 16.29 6.03
C GLU A 198 -12.49 15.10 5.40
N GLY A 199 -12.41 13.92 6.01
CA GLY A 199 -13.08 12.70 5.54
C GLY A 199 -12.47 12.05 4.31
N ILE A 200 -11.30 12.53 3.83
CA ILE A 200 -10.54 11.93 2.71
C ILE A 200 -9.11 11.69 3.15
N TYR A 201 -8.65 10.46 2.99
CA TYR A 201 -7.28 10.05 3.28
C TYR A 201 -6.42 10.14 2.02
N ASP A 202 -5.93 11.33 1.73
CA ASP A 202 -5.10 11.66 0.57
C ASP A 202 -3.62 11.88 0.93
N MET A 203 -2.79 12.15 -0.08
CA MET A 203 -1.36 12.46 0.09
C MET A 203 -1.13 13.60 1.09
N ALA A 204 -1.95 14.64 1.09
CA ALA A 204 -1.76 15.80 1.94
C ALA A 204 -2.11 15.52 3.42
N THR A 205 -3.04 14.60 3.68
CA THR A 205 -3.43 14.17 5.03
C THR A 205 -2.57 13.00 5.53
N LYS A 206 -2.00 12.19 4.62
CA LYS A 206 -0.99 11.16 4.92
C LYS A 206 0.35 11.76 5.32
N TYR A 207 0.80 12.78 4.56
CA TYR A 207 2.11 13.40 4.70
C TYR A 207 2.00 14.93 4.81
N PRO A 208 1.47 15.47 5.92
CA PRO A 208 1.23 16.91 6.09
C PRO A 208 2.51 17.74 5.95
N TRP A 209 3.66 17.17 6.32
CA TRP A 209 4.97 17.82 6.19
C TRP A 209 5.40 18.06 4.73
N LEU A 210 4.90 17.29 3.75
CA LEU A 210 5.13 17.53 2.31
C LEU A 210 4.27 18.66 1.76
N SER A 211 3.07 18.83 2.30
CA SER A 211 2.09 19.81 1.82
C SER A 211 2.12 21.13 2.61
N GLY A 212 3.01 21.24 3.62
CA GLY A 212 3.05 22.39 4.52
C GLY A 212 1.82 22.52 5.45
N LYS A 213 0.97 21.48 5.52
CA LYS A 213 -0.16 21.42 6.44
C LYS A 213 0.34 21.15 7.86
N THR A 214 -0.30 21.77 8.84
CA THR A 214 0.01 21.57 10.27
C THR A 214 -0.77 20.41 10.90
N THR A 215 -1.83 19.95 10.25
CA THR A 215 -2.69 18.87 10.74
C THR A 215 -2.76 17.74 9.71
N GLY A 216 -2.45 16.52 10.16
CA GLY A 216 -2.60 15.27 9.42
C GLY A 216 -3.77 14.44 9.94
N SER A 217 -3.91 13.24 9.41
CA SER A 217 -4.88 12.26 9.90
C SER A 217 -4.54 11.82 11.33
N GLN A 218 -5.57 11.55 12.13
CA GLN A 218 -5.40 10.89 13.43
C GLN A 218 -5.46 9.38 13.24
N TYR A 219 -4.79 8.65 14.13
CA TYR A 219 -4.70 7.19 14.07
C TYR A 219 -4.93 6.60 15.46
N ILE A 220 -5.88 5.66 15.56
CA ILE A 220 -6.13 4.86 16.76
C ILE A 220 -5.60 3.45 16.51
N CYS A 221 -4.66 2.99 17.32
CA CYS A 221 -4.05 1.67 17.19
C CYS A 221 -3.76 1.06 18.59
N PRO A 222 -4.32 -0.12 18.92
CA PRO A 222 -5.36 -0.84 18.18
C PRO A 222 -6.63 -0.01 17.98
N ALA A 223 -7.35 -0.24 16.88
CA ALA A 223 -8.66 0.38 16.64
C ALA A 223 -9.66 -0.01 17.73
N ASP A 224 -10.52 0.93 18.12
CA ASP A 224 -11.59 0.67 19.12
C ASP A 224 -12.76 -0.04 18.44
N LEU A 225 -12.64 -1.36 18.30
CA LEU A 225 -13.61 -2.28 17.71
C LEU A 225 -13.85 -3.44 18.68
N ASP A 226 -15.06 -4.02 18.64
CA ASP A 226 -15.30 -5.27 19.33
C ASP A 226 -14.47 -6.44 18.76
N LEU A 227 -14.36 -7.53 19.48
CA LEU A 227 -13.53 -8.67 19.11
C LEU A 227 -13.99 -9.33 17.80
N GLU A 228 -15.29 -9.48 17.59
CA GLU A 228 -15.86 -10.12 16.40
C GLU A 228 -15.55 -9.29 15.15
N THR A 229 -15.80 -7.98 15.20
CA THR A 229 -15.47 -7.03 14.13
C THR A 229 -13.96 -7.00 13.85
N THR A 230 -13.12 -6.96 14.90
CA THR A 230 -11.65 -7.00 14.75
C THR A 230 -11.21 -8.26 14.01
N MET A 231 -11.70 -9.43 14.41
CA MET A 231 -11.36 -10.70 13.77
C MET A 231 -11.84 -10.76 12.33
N ALA A 232 -13.05 -10.24 12.01
CA ALA A 232 -13.57 -10.19 10.65
C ALA A 232 -12.71 -9.30 9.74
N VAL A 233 -12.31 -8.11 10.22
CA VAL A 233 -11.43 -7.18 9.49
C VAL A 233 -10.06 -7.80 9.24
N GLN A 234 -9.45 -8.41 10.26
CA GLN A 234 -8.16 -9.09 10.12
C GLN A 234 -8.23 -10.28 9.17
N ALA A 235 -9.30 -11.09 9.24
CA ALA A 235 -9.50 -12.22 8.34
C ALA A 235 -9.64 -11.76 6.87
N ALA A 236 -10.39 -10.68 6.61
CA ALA A 236 -10.53 -10.10 5.27
C ALA A 236 -9.18 -9.60 4.73
N ALA A 237 -8.36 -8.96 5.58
CA ALA A 237 -7.03 -8.48 5.20
C ALA A 237 -6.08 -9.64 4.85
N VAL A 238 -6.05 -10.70 5.65
CA VAL A 238 -5.24 -11.90 5.36
C VAL A 238 -5.73 -12.59 4.09
N ALA A 239 -7.04 -12.67 3.86
CA ALA A 239 -7.59 -13.24 2.64
C ALA A 239 -7.18 -12.42 1.40
N ALA A 240 -7.22 -11.08 1.47
CA ALA A 240 -6.78 -10.20 0.40
C ALA A 240 -5.27 -10.34 0.09
N HIS A 241 -4.43 -10.35 1.13
CA HIS A 241 -2.99 -10.59 1.01
C HIS A 241 -2.71 -11.90 0.26
N LYS A 242 -3.39 -12.99 0.64
CA LYS A 242 -3.25 -14.30 -0.01
C LYS A 242 -3.82 -14.32 -1.44
N ALA A 243 -4.96 -13.70 -1.68
CA ALA A 243 -5.58 -13.61 -3.01
C ALA A 243 -4.67 -12.93 -4.04
N LEU A 244 -3.90 -11.95 -3.60
CA LEU A 244 -2.91 -11.27 -4.44
C LEU A 244 -1.60 -12.07 -4.59
N GLY A 245 -1.41 -13.12 -3.80
CA GLY A 245 -0.19 -13.92 -3.79
C GLY A 245 1.00 -13.18 -3.18
N ILE A 246 0.76 -12.25 -2.27
CA ILE A 246 1.84 -11.49 -1.61
C ILE A 246 2.59 -12.42 -0.65
N GLU A 247 3.92 -12.41 -0.71
CA GLU A 247 4.76 -13.42 -0.06
C GLU A 247 5.28 -12.97 1.33
N VAL A 248 5.57 -11.69 1.52
CA VAL A 248 6.27 -11.24 2.73
C VAL A 248 5.39 -10.36 3.61
N TYR A 249 5.01 -9.19 3.13
CA TYR A 249 4.19 -8.26 3.89
C TYR A 249 3.37 -7.34 3.00
N SER A 250 2.29 -6.83 3.55
CA SER A 250 1.46 -5.77 2.94
C SER A 250 0.76 -4.95 4.01
N ARG A 251 0.16 -3.86 3.60
CA ARG A 251 -0.82 -3.11 4.37
C ARG A 251 -2.13 -3.10 3.59
N VAL A 252 -3.16 -3.70 4.16
CA VAL A 252 -4.47 -3.84 3.52
C VAL A 252 -5.41 -2.78 4.04
N ASP A 253 -5.95 -1.95 3.15
CA ASP A 253 -6.87 -0.86 3.48
C ASP A 253 -8.32 -1.35 3.32
N VAL A 254 -9.16 -1.06 4.34
CA VAL A 254 -10.50 -1.66 4.53
C VAL A 254 -11.49 -0.58 4.94
N MET A 255 -12.65 -0.52 4.30
CA MET A 255 -13.80 0.22 4.83
C MET A 255 -14.67 -0.71 5.68
N LEU A 256 -15.07 -0.27 6.86
CA LEU A 256 -16.04 -0.98 7.68
C LEU A 256 -17.43 -0.43 7.39
N GLY A 257 -18.28 -1.25 6.80
CA GLY A 257 -19.67 -0.87 6.47
C GLY A 257 -20.55 -0.66 7.71
N PRO A 258 -21.73 -0.07 7.54
CA PRO A 258 -22.66 0.21 8.65
C PRO A 258 -23.20 -1.06 9.32
N ASP A 259 -23.07 -2.20 8.66
CA ASP A 259 -23.40 -3.55 9.14
C ASP A 259 -22.22 -4.27 9.82
N ASN A 260 -21.14 -3.55 10.13
CA ASN A 260 -19.86 -4.06 10.63
C ASN A 260 -19.16 -5.06 9.67
N ARG A 261 -19.57 -5.08 8.40
CA ARG A 261 -18.92 -5.90 7.39
C ARG A 261 -17.67 -5.19 6.84
N PRO A 262 -16.50 -5.86 6.81
CA PRO A 262 -15.31 -5.30 6.18
C PRO A 262 -15.42 -5.35 4.66
N TYR A 263 -14.91 -4.31 3.98
CA TYR A 263 -14.79 -4.21 2.54
C TYR A 263 -13.35 -3.83 2.18
N VAL A 264 -12.60 -4.75 1.64
CA VAL A 264 -11.21 -4.52 1.23
C VAL A 264 -11.17 -3.59 0.02
N LEU A 265 -10.38 -2.53 0.12
CA LEU A 265 -10.17 -1.56 -0.96
C LEU A 265 -8.95 -1.91 -1.79
N GLU A 266 -7.79 -2.06 -1.15
CA GLU A 266 -6.50 -2.31 -1.78
C GLU A 266 -5.51 -2.94 -0.80
N ALA A 267 -4.39 -3.46 -1.33
CA ALA A 267 -3.25 -3.89 -0.53
C ALA A 267 -1.98 -3.22 -1.06
N ASN A 268 -1.28 -2.50 -0.18
CA ASN A 268 -0.03 -1.83 -0.47
C ASN A 268 1.12 -2.79 -0.20
N THR A 269 1.98 -3.04 -1.19
CA THR A 269 3.12 -3.97 -1.06
C THR A 269 4.39 -3.31 -0.55
N ILE A 270 4.50 -1.98 -0.64
CA ILE A 270 5.58 -1.17 -0.07
C ILE A 270 4.98 -0.05 0.79
N PRO A 271 4.36 -0.38 1.92
CA PRO A 271 3.80 0.63 2.81
C PRO A 271 4.88 1.50 3.42
N GLY A 272 4.51 2.73 3.83
CA GLY A 272 5.44 3.66 4.48
C GLY A 272 6.13 3.05 5.70
N MET A 273 7.43 3.27 5.81
CA MET A 273 8.33 2.68 6.81
C MET A 273 9.08 3.77 7.62
N THR A 274 8.43 4.88 7.93
CA THR A 274 8.88 5.75 9.03
C THR A 274 8.31 5.24 10.35
N GLU A 275 8.90 5.59 11.49
CA GLU A 275 8.37 5.18 12.81
C GLU A 275 6.91 5.60 13.06
N THR A 276 6.46 6.65 12.40
CA THR A 276 5.07 7.15 12.49
C THR A 276 4.13 6.56 11.45
N SER A 277 4.64 5.77 10.51
CA SER A 277 3.84 5.09 9.48
C SER A 277 2.96 3.99 10.08
N LEU A 278 1.88 3.64 9.38
CA LEU A 278 0.81 2.79 9.93
C LEU A 278 1.26 1.36 10.20
N LEU A 279 2.10 0.78 9.32
CA LEU A 279 2.64 -0.57 9.53
C LEU A 279 3.56 -0.62 10.76
N PRO A 280 4.60 0.25 10.91
CA PRO A 280 5.38 0.32 12.15
C PRO A 280 4.57 0.61 13.40
N LYS A 281 3.56 1.50 13.33
CA LYS A 281 2.67 1.81 14.44
C LYS A 281 1.89 0.58 14.91
N SER A 282 1.33 -0.19 13.98
CA SER A 282 0.62 -1.43 14.28
C SER A 282 1.55 -2.50 14.85
N ALA A 283 2.75 -2.66 14.29
CA ALA A 283 3.76 -3.57 14.81
C ALA A 283 4.18 -3.22 16.24
N ALA A 284 4.39 -1.94 16.54
CA ALA A 284 4.71 -1.47 17.88
C ALA A 284 3.57 -1.76 18.88
N ALA A 285 2.31 -1.61 18.48
CA ALA A 285 1.14 -1.99 19.30
C ALA A 285 1.08 -3.49 19.59
N ALA A 286 1.66 -4.33 18.72
CA ALA A 286 1.85 -5.76 18.96
C ALA A 286 3.12 -6.09 19.76
N GLY A 287 3.87 -5.10 20.24
CA GLY A 287 5.11 -5.32 20.98
C GLY A 287 6.34 -5.56 20.11
N LEU A 288 6.28 -5.30 18.80
CA LEU A 288 7.41 -5.43 17.87
C LEU A 288 8.00 -4.05 17.57
N PRO A 289 9.17 -3.69 18.15
CA PRO A 289 9.83 -2.41 17.91
C PRO A 289 10.27 -2.23 16.46
N PHE A 290 10.39 -1.00 16.00
CA PHE A 290 10.69 -0.68 14.60
C PHE A 290 11.98 -1.34 14.06
N PRO A 291 13.12 -1.34 14.77
CA PRO A 291 14.31 -2.04 14.29
C PRO A 291 14.07 -3.54 14.12
N GLU A 292 13.39 -4.17 15.05
CA GLU A 292 13.06 -5.60 15.00
C GLU A 292 12.08 -5.93 13.87
N LEU A 293 11.13 -5.02 13.58
CA LEU A 293 10.25 -5.13 12.42
C LEU A 293 11.07 -5.11 11.12
N CYS A 294 12.03 -4.19 10.97
CA CYS A 294 12.90 -4.13 9.79
C CYS A 294 13.71 -5.42 9.62
N ARG A 295 14.27 -5.93 10.73
CA ARG A 295 14.99 -7.20 10.76
C ARG A 295 14.09 -8.36 10.34
N LEU A 296 12.89 -8.46 10.92
CA LEU A 296 11.92 -9.52 10.61
C LEU A 296 11.56 -9.55 9.12
N ILE A 297 11.24 -8.38 8.54
CA ILE A 297 10.94 -8.27 7.10
C ILE A 297 12.13 -8.75 6.26
N ALA A 298 13.35 -8.34 6.60
CA ALA A 298 14.55 -8.78 5.91
C ALA A 298 14.78 -10.30 6.01
N GLU A 299 14.58 -10.89 7.20
CA GLU A 299 14.74 -12.32 7.44
C GLU A 299 13.71 -13.17 6.69
N ILE A 300 12.44 -12.75 6.66
CA ILE A 300 11.38 -13.45 5.90
C ILE A 300 11.69 -13.39 4.42
N SER A 301 12.09 -12.21 3.91
CA SER A 301 12.38 -12.02 2.48
C SER A 301 13.54 -12.88 1.95
N LEU A 302 14.48 -13.27 2.79
CA LEU A 302 15.55 -14.20 2.42
C LEU A 302 15.11 -15.67 2.36
N LYS A 303 13.92 -16.00 2.87
CA LYS A 303 13.36 -17.36 2.91
C LYS A 303 12.28 -17.57 1.84
N SER A 304 11.68 -16.50 1.34
CA SER A 304 10.67 -16.49 0.29
C SER A 304 11.29 -16.38 -1.14
#